data_8a0f584e3732fecb2f99e2ac906665cf
#
_entry.id   8a0f584e3732fecb2f99e2ac906665cf
#
_cell.length_a   1.000
_cell.length_b   1.000
_cell.length_c   1.000
_cell.angle_alpha   90.00
_cell.angle_beta   90.00
_cell.angle_gamma   90.00
#
_symmetry.space_group_name_H-M   'P 1'
#
loop_
_entity.id
_entity.type
_entity.pdbx_description
1 polymer ?
#
loop_
_entity_poly.entity_id
_entity_poly.type
_entity_poly.pdbx_seq_one_letter_code
_entity_poly.pdbx_strand_id
1 'polypeptide(L)'
;MARFTVRWLGHTAGLLLMLLATACATPPAPQVATPPPPGQARIWFYRLWDPSESLNAANIDVNGVYFGSVEPGSAFYRDVAPGVYQIAPQNKYLDYNQNTNVAVVPGQQVFIAVLDLSSWATAVSGAQWSVRRDAWYARLVPPQYALAQIANPALVPRASAVPAGAFN
;
A
#
# COMPACT_ATOMS: atom_id res chain seq x y z
N MET A 1 14.55 64.37 -25.66
CA MET A 1 13.61 63.27 -25.97
C MET A 1 14.29 61.91 -25.66
N ALA A 2 13.74 61.12 -24.83
CA ALA A 2 14.06 59.74 -24.46
C ALA A 2 14.24 59.53 -22.96
N ARG A 3 13.11 59.39 -22.24
CA ARG A 3 13.08 58.85 -20.87
C ARG A 3 11.75 58.13 -20.69
N PHE A 4 11.55 56.97 -21.32
CA PHE A 4 10.34 56.14 -21.08
C PHE A 4 10.56 54.68 -21.50
N THR A 5 11.47 53.91 -20.89
CA THR A 5 11.51 52.44 -21.16
C THR A 5 12.07 51.57 -20.05
N VAL A 6 12.24 52.03 -18.80
CA VAL A 6 12.89 51.20 -17.77
C VAL A 6 11.94 50.66 -16.69
N ARG A 7 10.65 51.02 -16.69
CA ARG A 7 9.74 50.65 -15.56
C ARG A 7 8.94 49.37 -15.73
N TRP A 8 8.99 48.69 -16.87
CA TRP A 8 8.17 47.48 -17.12
C TRP A 8 8.90 46.14 -16.91
N LEU A 9 10.22 46.14 -16.86
CA LEU A 9 11.02 44.91 -16.69
C LEU A 9 11.03 44.36 -15.23
N GLY A 10 10.72 45.21 -14.25
CA GLY A 10 10.76 44.78 -12.83
C GLY A 10 9.56 43.98 -12.37
N HIS A 11 8.40 44.08 -13.02
CA HIS A 11 7.17 43.42 -12.58
C HIS A 11 7.02 41.98 -13.11
N THR A 12 7.63 41.67 -14.25
CA THR A 12 7.58 40.33 -14.84
C THR A 12 8.52 39.35 -14.15
N ALA A 13 9.65 39.82 -13.64
CA ALA A 13 10.60 38.98 -12.90
C ALA A 13 10.06 38.54 -11.53
N GLY A 14 9.30 39.43 -10.86
CA GLY A 14 8.67 39.10 -9.55
C GLY A 14 7.57 38.08 -9.65
N LEU A 15 6.79 38.07 -10.74
CA LEU A 15 5.69 37.12 -10.94
C LEU A 15 6.20 35.72 -11.28
N LEU A 16 7.34 35.61 -11.96
CA LEU A 16 7.94 34.31 -12.31
C LEU A 16 8.57 33.62 -11.10
N LEU A 17 9.07 34.39 -10.12
CA LEU A 17 9.65 33.81 -8.90
C LEU A 17 8.60 33.25 -7.93
N MET A 18 7.37 33.76 -7.94
CA MET A 18 6.28 33.24 -7.10
C MET A 18 5.68 31.92 -7.60
N LEU A 19 5.83 31.59 -8.87
CA LEU A 19 5.33 30.36 -9.46
C LEU A 19 6.21 29.11 -9.16
N LEU A 20 7.44 29.33 -8.72
CA LEU A 20 8.38 28.21 -8.40
C LEU A 20 8.29 27.71 -6.95
N ALA A 21 7.52 28.38 -6.09
CA ALA A 21 7.42 28.02 -4.66
C ALA A 21 6.36 26.95 -4.33
N THR A 22 5.59 26.44 -5.32
CA THR A 22 4.46 25.52 -5.07
C THR A 22 4.77 24.06 -5.31
N ALA A 23 6.03 23.65 -5.51
CA ALA A 23 6.36 22.31 -5.99
C ALA A 23 6.95 21.34 -4.93
N CYS A 24 6.87 21.65 -3.65
CA CYS A 24 7.27 20.70 -2.60
C CYS A 24 6.14 20.44 -1.60
N ALA A 25 4.99 19.97 -2.09
CA ALA A 25 4.06 19.30 -1.21
C ALA A 25 4.66 17.92 -0.87
N THR A 26 5.29 17.80 0.30
CA THR A 26 5.67 16.51 0.86
C THR A 26 4.39 15.66 0.90
N PRO A 27 4.37 14.47 0.29
CA PRO A 27 3.20 13.59 0.40
C PRO A 27 2.88 13.40 1.89
N PRO A 28 1.61 13.44 2.28
CA PRO A 28 1.24 13.25 3.68
C PRO A 28 1.85 11.94 4.18
N ALA A 29 2.53 12.03 5.33
CA ALA A 29 3.07 10.84 5.98
C ALA A 29 1.93 9.81 6.16
N PRO A 30 2.20 8.53 5.97
CA PRO A 30 1.19 7.49 6.16
C PRO A 30 0.57 7.64 7.55
N GLN A 31 -0.77 7.61 7.62
CA GLN A 31 -1.53 7.83 8.86
C GLN A 31 -1.41 6.66 9.85
N VAL A 32 -0.25 6.06 9.92
CA VAL A 32 0.05 4.93 10.83
C VAL A 32 -0.04 5.32 12.30
N ALA A 33 0.17 6.60 12.60
CA ALA A 33 0.14 7.12 13.98
C ALA A 33 -1.26 7.33 14.55
N THR A 34 -2.32 7.35 13.72
CA THR A 34 -3.68 7.59 14.20
C THR A 34 -4.25 6.31 14.82
N PRO A 35 -4.68 6.30 16.07
CA PRO A 35 -5.30 5.12 16.67
C PRO A 35 -6.63 4.78 15.97
N PRO A 36 -7.07 3.52 16.05
CA PRO A 36 -8.40 3.14 15.57
C PRO A 36 -9.50 3.87 16.37
N PRO A 37 -10.70 4.00 15.80
CA PRO A 37 -11.85 4.57 16.52
C PRO A 37 -12.14 3.83 17.83
N PRO A 38 -12.75 4.49 18.84
CA PRO A 38 -13.11 3.84 20.09
C PRO A 38 -13.93 2.56 19.87
N GLY A 39 -13.53 1.48 20.53
CA GLY A 39 -14.20 0.18 20.43
C GLY A 39 -13.85 -0.63 19.18
N GLN A 40 -13.08 -0.10 18.26
CA GLN A 40 -12.62 -0.80 17.07
C GLN A 40 -11.14 -1.19 17.16
N ALA A 41 -10.72 -2.07 16.27
CA ALA A 41 -9.33 -2.41 15.99
C ALA A 41 -9.01 -2.02 14.53
N ARG A 42 -7.74 -2.00 14.18
CA ARG A 42 -7.29 -1.69 12.82
C ARG A 42 -6.46 -2.83 12.27
N ILE A 43 -6.79 -3.27 11.04
CA ILE A 43 -5.99 -4.23 10.30
C ILE A 43 -5.35 -3.50 9.13
N TRP A 44 -4.02 -3.49 9.13
CA TRP A 44 -3.21 -2.98 8.03
C TRP A 44 -2.84 -4.10 7.08
N PHE A 45 -2.90 -3.80 5.79
CA PHE A 45 -2.37 -4.63 4.71
C PHE A 45 -1.33 -3.82 3.98
N TYR A 46 -0.17 -4.41 3.72
CA TYR A 46 0.87 -3.74 2.96
C TYR A 46 1.69 -4.73 2.16
N ARG A 47 2.26 -4.23 1.07
CA ARG A 47 3.17 -4.95 0.22
C ARG A 47 4.35 -4.05 -0.09
N LEU A 48 5.56 -4.58 0.08
CA LEU A 48 6.77 -3.86 -0.24
C LEU A 48 6.93 -3.72 -1.76
N TRP A 49 7.60 -2.68 -2.17
CA TRP A 49 8.02 -2.52 -3.55
C TRP A 49 9.25 -3.37 -3.82
N ASP A 50 9.14 -4.32 -4.74
CA ASP A 50 10.26 -5.08 -5.30
C ASP A 50 10.05 -5.19 -6.81
N PRO A 51 10.98 -4.66 -7.64
CA PRO A 51 10.85 -4.69 -9.10
C PRO A 51 10.99 -6.11 -9.68
N SER A 52 11.48 -7.07 -8.92
CA SER A 52 11.59 -8.47 -9.33
C SER A 52 10.31 -9.27 -9.11
N GLU A 53 9.37 -8.75 -8.31
CA GLU A 53 8.09 -9.37 -8.03
C GLU A 53 7.01 -9.04 -9.08
N SER A 54 5.84 -9.66 -8.93
CA SER A 54 4.67 -9.37 -9.78
C SER A 54 4.19 -7.93 -9.59
N LEU A 55 3.83 -7.29 -10.70
CA LEU A 55 3.18 -5.97 -10.69
C LEU A 55 1.65 -6.04 -10.51
N ASN A 56 1.08 -7.25 -10.46
CA ASN A 56 -0.34 -7.43 -10.22
C ASN A 56 -0.71 -7.09 -8.78
N ALA A 57 -1.90 -6.52 -8.58
CA ALA A 57 -2.47 -6.34 -7.25
C ALA A 57 -2.87 -7.69 -6.64
N ALA A 58 -2.62 -7.87 -5.35
CA ALA A 58 -3.11 -9.02 -4.60
C ALA A 58 -4.47 -8.67 -3.96
N ASN A 59 -5.51 -9.39 -4.36
CA ASN A 59 -6.84 -9.27 -3.74
C ASN A 59 -6.85 -10.03 -2.42
N ILE A 60 -7.50 -9.47 -1.41
CA ILE A 60 -7.56 -10.02 -0.06
C ILE A 60 -9.02 -10.27 0.31
N ASP A 61 -9.30 -11.50 0.75
CA ASP A 61 -10.55 -11.85 1.40
C ASP A 61 -10.33 -11.89 2.93
N VAL A 62 -11.33 -11.44 3.67
CA VAL A 62 -11.39 -11.57 5.12
C VAL A 62 -12.68 -12.29 5.48
N ASN A 63 -12.57 -13.42 6.18
CA ASN A 63 -13.70 -14.31 6.47
C ASN A 63 -14.49 -14.74 5.21
N GLY A 64 -13.78 -14.91 4.08
CA GLY A 64 -14.37 -15.33 2.80
C GLY A 64 -15.06 -14.19 2.02
N VAL A 65 -14.97 -12.95 2.46
CA VAL A 65 -15.54 -11.78 1.78
C VAL A 65 -14.40 -10.88 1.30
N TYR A 66 -14.50 -10.40 0.05
CA TYR A 66 -13.54 -9.45 -0.50
C TYR A 66 -13.39 -8.22 0.38
N PHE A 67 -12.16 -7.91 0.73
CA PHE A 67 -11.85 -6.85 1.70
C PHE A 67 -11.06 -5.69 1.09
N GLY A 68 -10.30 -5.93 0.05
CA GLY A 68 -9.52 -4.92 -0.66
C GLY A 68 -8.40 -5.54 -1.48
N SER A 69 -7.63 -4.68 -2.15
CA SER A 69 -6.47 -5.10 -2.94
C SER A 69 -5.23 -4.32 -2.51
N VAL A 70 -4.08 -4.98 -2.53
CA VAL A 70 -2.80 -4.35 -2.25
C VAL A 70 -1.91 -4.42 -3.48
N GLU A 71 -1.50 -3.26 -3.97
CA GLU A 71 -0.57 -3.12 -5.09
C GLU A 71 0.89 -3.22 -4.59
N PRO A 72 1.86 -3.48 -5.47
CA PRO A 72 3.28 -3.38 -5.14
C PRO A 72 3.62 -1.99 -4.57
N GLY A 73 4.32 -1.93 -3.45
CA GLY A 73 4.70 -0.69 -2.79
C GLY A 73 3.50 0.11 -2.28
N SER A 74 2.44 -0.54 -1.84
CA SER A 74 1.26 0.12 -1.28
C SER A 74 0.88 -0.42 0.09
N ALA A 75 0.09 0.36 0.82
CA ALA A 75 -0.53 -0.05 2.06
C ALA A 75 -1.94 0.55 2.17
N PHE A 76 -2.85 -0.18 2.77
CA PHE A 76 -4.16 0.31 3.19
C PHE A 76 -4.54 -0.29 4.53
N TYR A 77 -5.53 0.28 5.19
CA TYR A 77 -6.08 -0.29 6.42
C TYR A 77 -7.61 -0.23 6.42
N ARG A 78 -8.20 -1.04 7.30
CA ARG A 78 -9.59 -0.93 7.70
C ARG A 78 -9.74 -1.04 9.20
N ASP A 79 -10.67 -0.27 9.73
CA ASP A 79 -11.12 -0.39 11.10
C ASP A 79 -12.22 -1.45 11.15
N VAL A 80 -12.11 -2.35 12.12
CA VAL A 80 -12.95 -3.53 12.26
C VAL A 80 -13.42 -3.70 13.71
N ALA A 81 -14.51 -4.42 13.92
CA ALA A 81 -14.93 -4.84 15.25
C ALA A 81 -13.86 -5.79 15.88
N PRO A 82 -13.73 -5.85 17.22
CA PRO A 82 -12.93 -6.87 17.87
C PRO A 82 -13.41 -8.26 17.51
N GLY A 83 -12.48 -9.19 17.26
CA GLY A 83 -12.84 -10.55 16.85
C GLY A 83 -11.68 -11.34 16.28
N VAL A 84 -12.00 -12.50 15.70
CA VAL A 84 -11.05 -13.36 14.99
C VAL A 84 -11.33 -13.27 13.50
N TYR A 85 -10.28 -13.02 12.73
CA TYR A 85 -10.34 -12.83 11.29
C TYR A 85 -9.43 -13.83 10.58
N GLN A 86 -9.98 -14.56 9.61
CA GLN A 86 -9.20 -15.31 8.65
C GLN A 86 -8.89 -14.41 7.46
N ILE A 87 -7.62 -14.24 7.18
CA ILE A 87 -7.12 -13.42 6.08
C ILE A 87 -6.57 -14.33 5.01
N ALA A 88 -7.14 -14.24 3.81
CA ALA A 88 -6.85 -15.12 2.69
C ALA A 88 -6.61 -14.28 1.42
N PRO A 89 -5.38 -14.23 0.90
CA PRO A 89 -5.16 -13.69 -0.45
C PRO A 89 -5.86 -14.56 -1.49
N GLN A 90 -6.50 -13.92 -2.49
CA GLN A 90 -7.10 -14.64 -3.61
C GLN A 90 -6.00 -15.18 -4.52
N ASN A 91 -5.82 -16.48 -4.50
CA ASN A 91 -4.83 -17.18 -5.31
C ASN A 91 -5.49 -18.04 -6.39
N LYS A 92 -4.93 -18.01 -7.59
CA LYS A 92 -5.33 -18.93 -8.65
C LYS A 92 -4.91 -20.37 -8.33
N TYR A 93 -3.82 -20.53 -7.60
CA TYR A 93 -3.27 -21.82 -7.20
C TYR A 93 -3.14 -21.86 -5.69
N LEU A 94 -3.72 -22.89 -5.09
CA LEU A 94 -3.64 -23.11 -3.65
C LEU A 94 -2.29 -23.74 -3.28
N ASP A 95 -1.69 -23.22 -2.23
CA ASP A 95 -0.49 -23.71 -1.61
C ASP A 95 -0.67 -23.70 -0.09
N TYR A 96 0.27 -24.31 0.62
CA TYR A 96 0.22 -24.35 2.08
C TYR A 96 0.55 -22.97 2.68
N ASN A 97 -0.09 -22.67 3.80
CA ASN A 97 0.21 -21.47 4.59
C ASN A 97 0.04 -20.12 3.86
N GLN A 98 -0.83 -20.04 2.87
CA GLN A 98 -1.14 -18.76 2.20
C GLN A 98 -1.96 -17.82 3.09
N ASN A 99 -2.77 -18.39 3.98
CA ASN A 99 -3.68 -17.65 4.84
C ASN A 99 -3.08 -17.42 6.23
N THR A 100 -3.61 -16.43 6.94
CA THR A 100 -3.30 -16.21 8.35
C THR A 100 -4.57 -15.93 9.14
N ASN A 101 -4.59 -16.33 10.41
CA ASN A 101 -5.64 -15.99 11.35
C ASN A 101 -5.12 -14.96 12.35
N VAL A 102 -5.92 -13.96 12.64
CA VAL A 102 -5.56 -12.91 13.60
C VAL A 102 -6.72 -12.63 14.54
N ALA A 103 -6.44 -12.58 15.84
CA ALA A 103 -7.37 -12.06 16.83
C ALA A 103 -7.04 -10.61 17.12
N VAL A 104 -8.04 -9.74 17.13
CA VAL A 104 -7.88 -8.31 17.40
C VAL A 104 -8.80 -7.88 18.55
N VAL A 105 -8.26 -7.00 19.39
CA VAL A 105 -8.98 -6.41 20.53
C VAL A 105 -9.14 -4.89 20.33
N PRO A 106 -10.06 -4.23 21.08
CA PRO A 106 -10.29 -2.80 20.93
C PRO A 106 -8.99 -1.98 21.08
N GLY A 107 -8.79 -1.00 20.19
CA GLY A 107 -7.61 -0.14 20.20
C GLY A 107 -6.35 -0.76 19.57
N GLN A 108 -6.36 -2.04 19.24
CA GLN A 108 -5.22 -2.74 18.66
C GLN A 108 -5.05 -2.41 17.20
N GLN A 109 -3.79 -2.30 16.75
CA GLN A 109 -3.41 -2.29 15.35
C GLN A 109 -2.60 -3.56 15.05
N VAL A 110 -2.97 -4.26 13.98
CA VAL A 110 -2.26 -5.44 13.49
C VAL A 110 -1.84 -5.21 12.05
N PHE A 111 -0.75 -5.86 11.64
CA PHE A 111 -0.10 -5.59 10.35
C PHE A 111 0.09 -6.90 9.59
N ILE A 112 -0.46 -6.94 8.39
CA ILE A 112 -0.39 -8.07 7.48
C ILE A 112 0.46 -7.69 6.28
N ALA A 113 1.62 -8.29 6.17
CA ALA A 113 2.42 -8.23 4.94
C ALA A 113 1.85 -9.21 3.91
N VAL A 114 1.68 -8.74 2.70
CA VAL A 114 1.31 -9.58 1.56
C VAL A 114 2.57 -9.81 0.73
N LEU A 115 2.99 -11.07 0.67
CA LEU A 115 4.22 -11.50 0.02
C LEU A 115 3.89 -12.15 -1.32
N ASP A 116 4.70 -11.88 -2.33
CA ASP A 116 4.69 -12.60 -3.60
C ASP A 116 5.82 -13.64 -3.60
N LEU A 117 5.45 -14.91 -3.49
CA LEU A 117 6.38 -16.03 -3.64
C LEU A 117 6.16 -16.68 -5.00
N SER A 118 6.24 -15.89 -6.06
CA SER A 118 5.99 -16.37 -7.42
C SER A 118 7.00 -17.43 -7.85
N SER A 119 6.49 -18.43 -8.54
CA SER A 119 7.30 -19.46 -9.19
C SER A 119 7.26 -19.31 -10.70
N TRP A 120 8.40 -19.52 -11.37
CA TRP A 120 8.46 -19.67 -12.81
C TRP A 120 8.16 -21.11 -13.18
N ALA A 121 7.10 -21.35 -13.94
CA ALA A 121 6.86 -22.62 -14.58
C ALA A 121 7.42 -22.57 -16.01
N THR A 122 8.42 -23.40 -16.28
CA THR A 122 8.90 -23.61 -17.65
C THR A 122 7.94 -24.56 -18.35
N ALA A 123 7.48 -24.22 -19.55
CA ALA A 123 6.67 -25.13 -20.34
C ALA A 123 7.46 -26.38 -20.72
N VAL A 124 6.81 -27.51 -20.56
CA VAL A 124 7.38 -28.82 -20.87
C VAL A 124 7.56 -28.96 -22.39
N SER A 125 8.75 -29.40 -22.79
CA SER A 125 9.14 -29.82 -24.15
C SER A 125 8.74 -28.90 -25.30
N GLY A 126 9.68 -28.05 -25.74
CA GLY A 126 9.67 -27.38 -27.04
C GLY A 126 8.99 -26.03 -27.13
N ALA A 127 8.32 -25.55 -26.08
CA ALA A 127 7.80 -24.20 -26.06
C ALA A 127 8.83 -23.23 -25.44
N GLN A 128 9.12 -22.14 -26.15
CA GLN A 128 10.06 -21.09 -25.70
C GLN A 128 9.39 -20.05 -24.79
N TRP A 129 8.40 -20.42 -24.00
CA TRP A 129 7.74 -19.48 -23.08
C TRP A 129 7.73 -20.00 -21.65
N SER A 130 7.93 -19.10 -20.73
CA SER A 130 7.77 -19.35 -19.30
C SER A 130 6.57 -18.56 -18.78
N VAL A 131 5.79 -19.16 -17.89
CA VAL A 131 4.67 -18.50 -17.23
C VAL A 131 5.05 -18.25 -15.79
N ARG A 132 4.97 -16.99 -15.36
CA ARG A 132 5.06 -16.64 -13.96
C ARG A 132 3.72 -16.96 -13.30
N ARG A 133 3.76 -17.62 -12.16
CA ARG A 133 2.61 -17.86 -11.29
C ARG A 133 2.75 -16.99 -10.06
N ASP A 134 1.85 -16.03 -9.92
CA ASP A 134 1.78 -15.26 -8.70
C ASP A 134 1.15 -16.12 -7.59
N ALA A 135 1.83 -16.22 -6.47
CA ALA A 135 1.36 -16.91 -5.28
C ALA A 135 1.48 -15.96 -4.09
N TRP A 136 0.32 -15.54 -3.59
CA TRP A 136 0.22 -14.56 -2.52
C TRP A 136 0.15 -15.24 -1.16
N TYR A 137 0.83 -14.65 -0.18
CA TYR A 137 0.87 -15.14 1.19
C TYR A 137 0.60 -13.98 2.15
N ALA A 138 -0.37 -14.16 3.05
CA ALA A 138 -0.60 -13.22 4.15
C ALA A 138 0.26 -13.60 5.35
N ARG A 139 0.98 -12.64 5.92
CA ARG A 139 1.83 -12.84 7.10
C ARG A 139 1.58 -11.78 8.15
N LEU A 140 1.30 -12.23 9.36
CA LEU A 140 1.27 -11.34 10.52
C LEU A 140 2.69 -10.87 10.83
N VAL A 141 2.89 -9.57 10.91
CA VAL A 141 4.19 -8.94 11.17
C VAL A 141 4.13 -8.16 12.48
N PRO A 142 5.13 -8.30 13.37
CA PRO A 142 5.19 -7.52 14.58
C PRO A 142 5.18 -6.01 14.29
N PRO A 143 4.43 -5.19 15.08
CA PRO A 143 4.21 -3.77 14.77
C PRO A 143 5.49 -2.98 14.53
N GLN A 144 6.55 -3.19 15.32
CA GLN A 144 7.79 -2.45 15.20
C GLN A 144 8.48 -2.62 13.82
N TYR A 145 8.37 -3.81 13.22
CA TYR A 145 8.93 -4.05 11.88
C TYR A 145 8.01 -3.51 10.78
N ALA A 146 6.71 -3.74 10.92
CA ALA A 146 5.73 -3.27 9.94
C ALA A 146 5.72 -1.73 9.85
N LEU A 147 5.73 -1.05 10.99
CA LEU A 147 5.76 0.42 11.04
C LEU A 147 7.01 0.99 10.36
N ALA A 148 8.18 0.40 10.60
CA ALA A 148 9.42 0.82 9.95
C ALA A 148 9.36 0.62 8.41
N GLN A 149 8.75 -0.48 7.95
CA GLN A 149 8.58 -0.76 6.53
C GLN A 149 7.59 0.18 5.87
N ILE A 150 6.40 0.38 6.46
CA ILE A 150 5.35 1.25 5.91
C ILE A 150 5.79 2.73 5.90
N ALA A 151 6.56 3.16 6.91
CA ALA A 151 7.08 4.52 6.97
C ALA A 151 8.22 4.79 5.97
N ASN A 152 8.79 3.75 5.37
CA ASN A 152 9.88 3.91 4.41
C ASN A 152 9.32 4.13 2.99
N PRO A 153 9.43 5.36 2.42
CA PRO A 153 8.89 5.66 1.10
C PRO A 153 9.59 4.92 -0.05
N ALA A 154 10.75 4.32 0.18
CA ALA A 154 11.41 3.45 -0.80
C ALA A 154 10.76 2.05 -0.86
N LEU A 155 10.14 1.59 0.24
CA LEU A 155 9.52 0.28 0.33
C LEU A 155 8.00 0.36 0.13
N VAL A 156 7.35 1.40 0.63
CA VAL A 156 5.90 1.61 0.49
C VAL A 156 5.63 3.07 0.08
N PRO A 157 5.89 3.43 -1.20
CA PRO A 157 5.71 4.80 -1.68
C PRO A 157 4.25 5.28 -1.70
N ARG A 158 3.28 4.37 -1.69
CA ARG A 158 1.84 4.65 -1.82
C ARG A 158 1.06 4.11 -0.62
N ALA A 159 1.35 4.61 0.57
CA ALA A 159 0.50 4.31 1.71
C ALA A 159 -0.81 5.10 1.63
N SER A 160 -1.94 4.42 1.64
CA SER A 160 -3.26 5.04 1.61
C SER A 160 -4.18 4.46 2.68
N ALA A 161 -4.97 5.33 3.31
CA ALA A 161 -6.10 4.93 4.12
C ALA A 161 -7.32 4.84 3.20
N VAL A 162 -7.97 3.68 3.15
CA VAL A 162 -9.29 3.55 2.52
C VAL A 162 -10.33 3.78 3.62
N PRO A 163 -11.21 4.79 3.51
CA PRO A 163 -12.24 5.04 4.53
C PRO A 163 -13.06 3.78 4.77
N ALA A 164 -13.32 3.48 6.05
CA ALA A 164 -14.27 2.45 6.43
C ALA A 164 -15.66 2.86 5.87
N GLY A 165 -16.24 2.06 4.99
CA GLY A 165 -17.56 2.34 4.41
C GLY A 165 -17.65 2.44 2.89
N ALA A 166 -16.57 2.27 2.16
CA ALA A 166 -16.60 2.28 0.69
C ALA A 166 -17.24 1.03 0.04
N PHE A 167 -17.69 0.06 0.86
CA PHE A 167 -18.33 -1.17 0.39
C PHE A 167 -19.51 -1.50 1.31
N ASN A 168 -20.69 -1.00 0.97
CA ASN A 168 -21.99 -1.53 1.36
C ASN A 168 -22.48 -2.46 0.26
#